data_386c39d59143dd23cd751fad2dae1ab3
#
_entry.id   386c39d59143dd23cd751fad2dae1ab3
#
_cell.length_a   1.000
_cell.length_b   1.000
_cell.length_c   1.000
_cell.angle_alpha   90.00
_cell.angle_beta   90.00
_cell.angle_gamma   90.00
#
_symmetry.space_group_name_H-M   'P 1'
#
loop_
_entity.id
_entity.type
_entity.pdbx_description
1 polymer ?
#
loop_
_entity_poly.entity_id
_entity_poly.type
_entity_poly.pdbx_seq_one_letter_code
_entity_poly.pdbx_strand_id
1 'polypeptide(L)'
;MSDVKKIMKNLDDLERKVTKSNKIAQKGEKMGYGDAIKLGRKSNSITSTINKGVKEYDGVEPSDADAKKILQQMTKIVELTEEQLNALVANKSRFDTLKVGGLVKKNMGKTSDASVLLERTMLEKTPTDIKPQAEALSKRREAAFKKAIDAFANASGGEDQADGEDDSD
;
A
#
# COMPACT_ATOMS: atom_id res chain seq x y z
N MET A 1 -22.72 9.26 9.62
CA MET A 1 -22.01 7.99 9.37
C MET A 1 -21.32 7.59 10.67
N SER A 2 -21.42 6.33 11.07
CA SER A 2 -20.71 5.86 12.25
C SER A 2 -19.19 5.87 11.99
N ASP A 3 -18.43 6.00 13.07
CA ASP A 3 -16.96 6.08 12.96
C ASP A 3 -16.37 4.82 12.36
N VAL A 4 -16.92 3.65 12.69
CA VAL A 4 -16.48 2.37 12.10
C VAL A 4 -16.79 2.32 10.60
N LYS A 5 -17.92 2.89 10.17
CA LYS A 5 -18.26 2.97 8.74
C LYS A 5 -17.24 3.82 7.97
N LYS A 6 -16.71 4.87 8.59
CA LYS A 6 -15.64 5.69 7.96
C LYS A 6 -14.37 4.88 7.78
N ILE A 7 -13.99 4.07 8.78
CA ILE A 7 -12.84 3.17 8.68
C ILE A 7 -13.05 2.17 7.55
N MET A 8 -14.22 1.52 7.50
CA MET A 8 -14.52 0.53 6.46
C MET A 8 -14.53 1.16 5.07
N LYS A 9 -15.08 2.36 4.92
CA LYS A 9 -15.06 3.07 3.65
C LYS A 9 -13.64 3.39 3.21
N ASN A 10 -12.79 3.82 4.15
CA ASN A 10 -11.38 4.08 3.85
C ASN A 10 -10.67 2.81 3.35
N LEU A 11 -10.94 1.67 3.98
CA LEU A 11 -10.38 0.39 3.56
C LEU A 11 -10.90 -0.03 2.18
N ASP A 12 -12.17 0.22 1.89
CA ASP A 12 -12.74 -0.03 0.55
C ASP A 12 -12.02 0.82 -0.52
N ASP A 13 -11.80 2.09 -0.22
CA ASP A 13 -11.07 2.99 -1.11
C ASP A 13 -9.63 2.52 -1.32
N LEU A 14 -8.98 2.08 -0.25
CA LEU A 14 -7.61 1.57 -0.30
C LEU A 14 -7.52 0.31 -1.15
N GLU A 15 -8.43 -0.65 -0.96
CA GLU A 15 -8.47 -1.88 -1.75
C GLU A 15 -8.66 -1.57 -3.23
N ARG A 16 -9.58 -0.67 -3.57
CA ARG A 16 -9.84 -0.25 -4.94
C ARG A 16 -8.59 0.36 -5.57
N LYS A 17 -7.90 1.24 -4.85
CA LYS A 17 -6.70 1.91 -5.35
C LYS A 17 -5.53 0.95 -5.54
N VAL A 18 -5.33 0.02 -4.61
CA VAL A 18 -4.29 -1.00 -4.75
C VAL A 18 -4.60 -1.92 -5.95
N THR A 19 -5.85 -2.28 -6.14
CA THR A 19 -6.28 -3.09 -7.29
C THR A 19 -5.97 -2.41 -8.62
N LYS A 20 -6.26 -1.11 -8.73
CA LYS A 20 -5.96 -0.32 -9.94
C LYS A 20 -4.46 -0.24 -10.20
N SER A 21 -3.69 0.03 -9.15
CA SER A 21 -2.24 0.11 -9.21
C SER A 21 -1.64 -1.23 -9.67
N ASN A 22 -2.14 -2.33 -9.12
CA ASN A 22 -1.67 -3.67 -9.43
C ASN A 22 -1.90 -4.02 -10.92
N LYS A 23 -3.00 -3.57 -11.52
CA LYS A 23 -3.25 -3.79 -12.96
C LYS A 23 -2.13 -3.20 -13.83
N ILE A 24 -1.63 -2.02 -13.46
CA ILE A 24 -0.51 -1.40 -14.18
C ILE A 24 0.77 -2.21 -13.96
N ALA A 25 1.06 -2.59 -12.72
CA ALA A 25 2.26 -3.35 -12.38
C ALA A 25 2.29 -4.69 -13.14
N GLN A 26 1.13 -5.31 -13.38
CA GLN A 26 1.02 -6.59 -14.08
C GLN A 26 1.26 -6.48 -15.60
N LYS A 27 1.37 -5.28 -16.15
CA LYS A 27 1.70 -5.11 -17.58
C LYS A 27 3.09 -5.63 -17.93
N GLY A 28 4.00 -5.69 -16.93
CA GLY A 28 5.34 -6.25 -17.14
C GLY A 28 6.12 -5.51 -18.21
N GLU A 29 6.65 -6.24 -19.17
CA GLU A 29 7.46 -5.69 -20.27
C GLU A 29 6.66 -4.75 -21.21
N LYS A 30 5.34 -4.83 -21.17
CA LYS A 30 4.45 -3.96 -21.95
C LYS A 30 4.30 -2.58 -21.32
N MET A 31 4.82 -2.38 -20.10
CA MET A 31 4.75 -1.10 -19.42
C MET A 31 5.60 -0.07 -20.14
N GLY A 32 5.00 1.08 -20.49
CA GLY A 32 5.71 2.23 -21.05
C GLY A 32 6.04 3.24 -19.96
N TYR A 33 6.75 4.29 -20.36
CA TYR A 33 7.13 5.38 -19.45
C TYR A 33 5.89 6.02 -18.80
N GLY A 34 4.87 6.32 -19.59
CA GLY A 34 3.62 6.89 -19.08
C GLY A 34 2.94 6.01 -18.04
N ASP A 35 2.95 4.68 -18.25
CA ASP A 35 2.41 3.72 -17.28
C ASP A 35 3.18 3.77 -15.97
N ALA A 36 4.52 3.86 -16.04
CA ALA A 36 5.37 3.90 -14.85
C ALA A 36 5.12 5.19 -14.04
N ILE A 37 4.96 6.33 -14.71
CA ILE A 37 4.63 7.59 -14.04
C ILE A 37 3.24 7.51 -13.41
N LYS A 38 2.26 6.95 -14.12
CA LYS A 38 0.91 6.75 -13.60
C LYS A 38 0.92 5.84 -12.37
N LEU A 39 1.72 4.78 -12.41
CA LEU A 39 1.90 3.87 -11.28
C LEU A 39 2.44 4.61 -10.04
N GLY A 40 3.42 5.50 -10.24
CA GLY A 40 3.96 6.33 -9.17
C GLY A 40 2.90 7.25 -8.56
N ARG A 41 2.09 7.89 -9.39
CA ARG A 41 1.00 8.78 -8.94
C ARG A 41 -0.08 8.01 -8.20
N LYS A 42 -0.40 6.80 -8.66
CA LYS A 42 -1.35 5.92 -7.95
C LYS A 42 -0.80 5.48 -6.60
N SER A 43 0.49 5.22 -6.51
CA SER A 43 1.16 4.93 -5.24
C SER A 43 1.02 6.09 -4.25
N ASN A 44 1.16 7.31 -4.70
CA ASN A 44 0.95 8.51 -3.85
C ASN A 44 -0.51 8.61 -3.39
N SER A 45 -1.47 8.30 -4.27
CA SER A 45 -2.89 8.28 -3.91
C SER A 45 -3.18 7.21 -2.84
N ILE A 46 -2.54 6.05 -2.96
CA ILE A 46 -2.61 4.99 -1.95
C ILE A 46 -2.07 5.50 -0.61
N THR A 47 -0.90 6.13 -0.61
CA THR A 47 -0.27 6.69 0.58
C THR A 47 -1.18 7.73 1.26
N SER A 48 -1.79 8.63 0.49
CA SER A 48 -2.73 9.63 1.02
C SER A 48 -3.95 8.95 1.65
N THR A 49 -4.46 7.90 1.04
CA THR A 49 -5.61 7.13 1.56
C THR A 49 -5.24 6.44 2.88
N ILE A 50 -4.05 5.87 2.96
CA ILE A 50 -3.54 5.25 4.20
C ILE A 50 -3.45 6.30 5.31
N ASN A 51 -2.88 7.46 5.03
CA ASN A 51 -2.74 8.54 6.01
C ASN A 51 -4.11 9.05 6.48
N LYS A 52 -5.08 9.13 5.58
CA LYS A 52 -6.47 9.46 5.95
C LYS A 52 -7.04 8.39 6.88
N GLY A 53 -6.78 7.13 6.60
CA GLY A 53 -7.21 5.99 7.41
C GLY A 53 -6.72 6.06 8.85
N VAL A 54 -5.48 6.49 9.06
CA VAL A 54 -4.93 6.68 10.41
C VAL A 54 -5.82 7.62 11.22
N LYS A 55 -6.23 8.73 10.62
CA LYS A 55 -7.07 9.75 11.28
C LYS A 55 -8.48 9.24 11.57
N GLU A 56 -9.01 8.33 10.77
CA GLU A 56 -10.35 7.78 10.96
C GLU A 56 -10.46 6.95 12.26
N TYR A 57 -9.35 6.54 12.85
CA TYR A 57 -9.34 5.82 14.12
C TYR A 57 -9.42 6.72 15.35
N ASP A 58 -9.31 8.04 15.20
CA ASP A 58 -9.33 8.97 16.32
C ASP A 58 -10.66 8.85 17.10
N GLY A 59 -10.56 8.50 18.40
CA GLY A 59 -11.73 8.38 19.27
C GLY A 59 -12.60 7.15 19.00
N VAL A 60 -12.17 6.24 18.13
CA VAL A 60 -12.95 5.03 17.76
C VAL A 60 -12.44 3.83 18.53
N GLU A 61 -13.37 3.08 19.13
CA GLU A 61 -13.10 1.79 19.77
C GLU A 61 -13.96 0.73 19.06
N PRO A 62 -13.43 0.03 18.04
CA PRO A 62 -14.20 -0.98 17.32
C PRO A 62 -14.64 -2.12 18.25
N SER A 63 -15.87 -2.62 18.05
CA SER A 63 -16.32 -3.85 18.71
C SER A 63 -15.50 -5.04 18.19
N ASP A 64 -15.56 -6.17 18.89
CA ASP A 64 -14.89 -7.40 18.45
C ASP A 64 -15.33 -7.79 17.04
N ALA A 65 -16.65 -7.71 16.76
CA ALA A 65 -17.18 -8.02 15.44
C ALA A 65 -16.65 -7.08 14.36
N ASP A 66 -16.59 -5.78 14.64
CA ASP A 66 -16.08 -4.79 13.69
C ASP A 66 -14.58 -4.95 13.49
N ALA A 67 -13.83 -5.21 14.55
CA ALA A 67 -12.39 -5.43 14.48
C ALA A 67 -12.05 -6.65 13.61
N LYS A 68 -12.85 -7.71 13.68
CA LYS A 68 -12.69 -8.89 12.83
C LYS A 68 -12.93 -8.57 11.36
N LYS A 69 -13.95 -7.76 11.07
CA LYS A 69 -14.23 -7.31 9.69
C LYS A 69 -13.10 -6.45 9.14
N ILE A 70 -12.58 -5.54 9.95
CA ILE A 70 -11.44 -4.71 9.60
C ILE A 70 -10.22 -5.58 9.27
N LEU A 71 -9.92 -6.55 10.14
CA LEU A 71 -8.79 -7.46 9.93
C LEU A 71 -8.96 -8.29 8.66
N GLN A 72 -10.17 -8.76 8.39
CA GLN A 72 -10.46 -9.54 7.19
C GLN A 72 -10.21 -8.72 5.93
N GLN A 73 -10.64 -7.47 5.90
CA GLN A 73 -10.41 -6.59 4.75
C GLN A 73 -8.93 -6.21 4.62
N MET A 74 -8.25 -5.94 5.73
CA MET A 74 -6.81 -5.68 5.70
C MET A 74 -6.01 -6.87 5.18
N THR A 75 -6.43 -8.10 5.50
CA THR A 75 -5.79 -9.30 4.98
C THR A 75 -5.82 -9.30 3.44
N LYS A 76 -6.97 -8.97 2.87
CA LYS A 76 -7.12 -8.88 1.41
C LYS A 76 -6.25 -7.78 0.81
N ILE A 77 -6.19 -6.62 1.46
CA ILE A 77 -5.35 -5.50 1.02
C ILE A 77 -3.86 -5.90 1.05
N VAL A 78 -3.42 -6.60 2.09
CA VAL A 78 -2.02 -7.08 2.18
C VAL A 78 -1.72 -8.08 1.07
N GLU A 79 -2.64 -9.00 0.76
CA GLU A 79 -2.46 -9.95 -0.34
C GLU A 79 -2.28 -9.22 -1.68
N LEU A 80 -3.12 -8.23 -1.95
CA LEU A 80 -3.01 -7.40 -3.17
C LEU A 80 -1.70 -6.62 -3.20
N THR A 81 -1.27 -6.11 -2.05
CA THR A 81 -0.01 -5.38 -1.92
C THR A 81 1.18 -6.30 -2.19
N GLU A 82 1.15 -7.52 -1.67
CA GLU A 82 2.18 -8.53 -1.96
C GLU A 82 2.27 -8.84 -3.45
N GLU A 83 1.13 -9.02 -4.11
CA GLU A 83 1.10 -9.26 -5.56
C GLU A 83 1.73 -8.10 -6.33
N GLN A 84 1.39 -6.85 -5.95
CA GLN A 84 1.96 -5.67 -6.59
C GLN A 84 3.46 -5.58 -6.37
N LEU A 85 3.93 -5.75 -5.13
CA LEU A 85 5.35 -5.68 -4.81
C LEU A 85 6.15 -6.77 -5.54
N ASN A 86 5.60 -7.98 -5.62
CA ASN A 86 6.23 -9.06 -6.38
C ASN A 86 6.33 -8.73 -7.87
N ALA A 87 5.29 -8.11 -8.44
CA ALA A 87 5.31 -7.68 -9.84
C ALA A 87 6.35 -6.58 -10.06
N LEU A 88 6.49 -5.63 -9.13
CA LEU A 88 7.51 -4.57 -9.23
C LEU A 88 8.91 -5.17 -9.21
N VAL A 89 9.19 -6.12 -8.33
CA VAL A 89 10.49 -6.80 -8.24
C VAL A 89 10.78 -7.58 -9.52
N ALA A 90 9.78 -8.33 -10.01
CA ALA A 90 9.93 -9.13 -11.23
C ALA A 90 10.22 -8.25 -12.47
N ASN A 91 9.78 -7.00 -12.46
CA ASN A 91 9.93 -6.07 -13.57
C ASN A 91 10.96 -4.98 -13.31
N LYS A 92 11.84 -5.17 -12.36
CA LYS A 92 12.88 -4.17 -12.03
C LYS A 92 13.68 -3.74 -13.26
N SER A 93 14.08 -4.69 -14.12
CA SER A 93 14.84 -4.38 -15.33
C SER A 93 14.06 -3.43 -16.26
N ARG A 94 12.73 -3.56 -16.33
CA ARG A 94 11.89 -2.66 -17.13
C ARG A 94 11.94 -1.23 -16.57
N PHE A 95 11.85 -1.08 -15.25
CA PHE A 95 11.95 0.23 -14.61
C PHE A 95 13.35 0.84 -14.82
N ASP A 96 14.39 0.03 -14.78
CA ASP A 96 15.76 0.47 -15.06
C ASP A 96 15.87 0.97 -16.51
N THR A 97 15.32 0.23 -17.46
CA THR A 97 15.31 0.62 -18.87
C THR A 97 14.55 1.93 -19.08
N LEU A 98 13.44 2.13 -18.39
CA LEU A 98 12.65 3.36 -18.46
C LEU A 98 13.26 4.51 -17.64
N LYS A 99 14.33 4.25 -16.89
CA LYS A 99 15.04 5.23 -16.04
C LYS A 99 14.14 5.80 -14.93
N VAL A 100 13.28 4.95 -14.35
CA VAL A 100 12.36 5.33 -13.27
C VAL A 100 12.47 4.43 -12.04
N GLY A 101 13.56 3.66 -11.92
CA GLY A 101 13.79 2.80 -10.75
C GLY A 101 13.81 3.56 -9.43
N GLY A 102 14.39 4.75 -9.42
CA GLY A 102 14.42 5.63 -8.24
C GLY A 102 13.04 6.13 -7.84
N LEU A 103 12.18 6.40 -8.83
CA LEU A 103 10.79 6.76 -8.59
C LEU A 103 10.06 5.63 -7.86
N VAL A 104 10.20 4.40 -8.35
CA VAL A 104 9.60 3.21 -7.72
C VAL A 104 10.08 3.05 -6.28
N LYS A 105 11.39 3.14 -6.08
CA LYS A 105 12.00 3.03 -4.75
C LYS A 105 11.46 4.07 -3.78
N LYS A 106 11.43 5.34 -4.20
CA LYS A 106 10.97 6.45 -3.37
C LYS A 106 9.51 6.27 -2.97
N ASN A 107 8.65 5.91 -3.92
CA ASN A 107 7.23 5.73 -3.65
C ASN A 107 6.94 4.50 -2.77
N MET A 108 7.69 3.40 -2.94
CA MET A 108 7.58 2.24 -2.05
C MET A 108 7.92 2.62 -0.61
N GLY A 109 8.97 3.42 -0.40
CA GLY A 109 9.36 3.89 0.93
C GLY A 109 8.27 4.70 1.60
N LYS A 110 7.67 5.64 0.88
CA LYS A 110 6.56 6.46 1.39
C LYS A 110 5.36 5.60 1.78
N THR A 111 4.99 4.66 0.93
CA THR A 111 3.84 3.78 1.18
C THR A 111 4.12 2.85 2.37
N SER A 112 5.33 2.34 2.47
CA SER A 112 5.74 1.50 3.60
C SER A 112 5.64 2.26 4.92
N ASP A 113 6.16 3.48 4.98
CA ASP A 113 6.12 4.31 6.18
C ASP A 113 4.68 4.60 6.62
N ALA A 114 3.82 4.97 5.67
CA ALA A 114 2.40 5.20 5.95
C ALA A 114 1.72 3.93 6.46
N SER A 115 2.03 2.78 5.86
CA SER A 115 1.46 1.48 6.24
C SER A 115 1.86 1.08 7.66
N VAL A 116 3.11 1.34 8.06
CA VAL A 116 3.58 1.07 9.44
C VAL A 116 2.74 1.87 10.43
N LEU A 117 2.50 3.15 10.15
CA LEU A 117 1.72 4.01 11.02
C LEU A 117 0.26 3.54 11.13
N LEU A 118 -0.36 3.18 10.01
CA LEU A 118 -1.74 2.66 10.01
C LEU A 118 -1.84 1.38 10.82
N GLU A 119 -0.93 0.44 10.64
CA GLU A 119 -0.94 -0.84 11.35
C GLU A 119 -0.72 -0.66 12.84
N ARG A 120 0.19 0.24 13.24
CA ARG A 120 0.40 0.56 14.65
C ARG A 120 -0.89 1.09 15.27
N THR A 121 -1.56 2.00 14.58
CA THR A 121 -2.84 2.58 15.01
C THR A 121 -3.91 1.50 15.14
N MET A 122 -4.00 0.61 14.16
CA MET A 122 -4.95 -0.53 14.19
C MET A 122 -4.66 -1.47 15.36
N LEU A 123 -3.39 -1.82 15.58
CA LEU A 123 -3.01 -2.74 16.67
C LEU A 123 -3.39 -2.19 18.04
N GLU A 124 -3.26 -0.88 18.25
CA GLU A 124 -3.67 -0.23 19.49
C GLU A 124 -5.17 -0.37 19.75
N LYS A 125 -5.97 -0.49 18.70
CA LYS A 125 -7.43 -0.59 18.75
C LYS A 125 -7.95 -2.01 18.59
N THR A 126 -7.07 -2.99 18.39
CA THR A 126 -7.44 -4.38 18.14
C THR A 126 -7.68 -5.11 19.46
N PRO A 127 -8.81 -5.83 19.61
CA PRO A 127 -9.04 -6.65 20.81
C PRO A 127 -7.96 -7.71 21.02
N THR A 128 -7.68 -8.02 22.29
CA THR A 128 -6.58 -8.90 22.67
C THR A 128 -6.67 -10.28 22.03
N ASP A 129 -7.87 -10.82 21.90
CA ASP A 129 -8.08 -12.19 21.37
C ASP A 129 -7.71 -12.34 19.88
N ILE A 130 -7.78 -11.26 19.09
CA ILE A 130 -7.43 -11.30 17.67
C ILE A 130 -6.13 -10.53 17.36
N LYS A 131 -5.53 -9.92 18.36
CA LYS A 131 -4.29 -9.15 18.20
C LYS A 131 -3.13 -9.96 17.60
N PRO A 132 -2.90 -11.23 17.98
CA PRO A 132 -1.84 -12.04 17.36
C PRO A 132 -2.01 -12.19 15.84
N GLN A 133 -3.23 -12.31 15.35
CA GLN A 133 -3.52 -12.40 13.91
C GLN A 133 -3.19 -11.09 13.20
N ALA A 134 -3.53 -9.96 13.82
CA ALA A 134 -3.21 -8.64 13.27
C ALA A 134 -1.69 -8.40 13.25
N GLU A 135 -0.97 -8.83 14.28
CA GLU A 135 0.49 -8.74 14.33
C GLU A 135 1.16 -9.60 13.26
N ALA A 136 0.64 -10.81 13.03
CA ALA A 136 1.15 -11.70 11.98
C ALA A 136 0.97 -11.07 10.60
N LEU A 137 -0.16 -10.42 10.35
CA LEU A 137 -0.45 -9.73 9.10
C LEU A 137 0.51 -8.55 8.88
N SER A 138 0.77 -7.79 9.95
CA SER A 138 1.72 -6.67 9.93
C SER A 138 3.13 -7.14 9.54
N LYS A 139 3.60 -8.22 10.15
CA LYS A 139 4.92 -8.80 9.84
C LYS A 139 5.01 -9.28 8.39
N ARG A 140 3.93 -9.86 7.89
CA ARG A 140 3.85 -10.33 6.52
C ARG A 140 4.00 -9.17 5.54
N ARG A 141 3.30 -8.06 5.78
CA ARG A 141 3.41 -6.85 4.97
C ARG A 141 4.81 -6.26 5.05
N GLU A 142 5.38 -6.13 6.25
CA GLU A 142 6.74 -5.61 6.44
C GLU A 142 7.77 -6.42 5.65
N ALA A 143 7.66 -7.74 5.67
CA ALA A 143 8.57 -8.63 4.94
C ALA A 143 8.46 -8.39 3.43
N ALA A 144 7.25 -8.21 2.90
CA ALA A 144 7.03 -7.95 1.48
C ALA A 144 7.66 -6.61 1.05
N PHE A 145 7.45 -5.54 1.82
CA PHE A 145 8.06 -4.23 1.54
C PHE A 145 9.58 -4.28 1.65
N LYS A 146 10.11 -4.92 2.68
CA LYS A 146 11.57 -5.04 2.85
C LYS A 146 12.21 -5.72 1.65
N LYS A 147 11.65 -6.83 1.21
CA LYS A 147 12.14 -7.56 0.04
C LYS A 147 12.16 -6.67 -1.21
N ALA A 148 11.07 -5.95 -1.43
CA ALA A 148 10.92 -5.09 -2.61
C ALA A 148 11.86 -3.88 -2.53
N ILE A 149 11.94 -3.20 -1.40
CA ILE A 149 12.82 -2.05 -1.20
C ILE A 149 14.27 -2.47 -1.36
N ASP A 150 14.67 -3.62 -0.78
CA ASP A 150 16.03 -4.14 -0.92
C ASP A 150 16.37 -4.43 -2.39
N ALA A 151 15.41 -4.96 -3.16
CA ALA A 151 15.60 -5.23 -4.59
C ALA A 151 15.86 -3.93 -5.39
N PHE A 152 15.34 -2.80 -4.94
CA PHE A 152 15.52 -1.50 -5.57
C PHE A 152 16.56 -0.63 -4.87
N ALA A 153 17.36 -1.18 -3.96
CA ALA A 153 18.31 -0.42 -3.12
C ALA A 153 19.24 0.50 -3.94
N ASN A 154 19.72 0.03 -5.09
CA ASN A 154 20.64 0.77 -5.95
C ASN A 154 19.93 1.41 -7.16
N ALA A 155 18.60 1.38 -7.20
CA ALA A 155 17.85 1.95 -8.30
C ALA A 155 17.89 3.49 -8.25
N SER A 156 17.89 4.10 -9.43
CA SER A 156 17.90 5.56 -9.57
C SER A 156 17.08 5.97 -10.80
N GLY A 157 16.77 7.26 -10.88
CA GLY A 157 16.04 7.85 -11.99
C GLY A 157 14.57 8.06 -11.67
N GLY A 158 14.03 9.17 -12.18
CA GLY A 158 12.61 9.49 -12.05
C GLY A 158 12.18 10.10 -10.72
N GLU A 159 13.10 10.34 -9.79
CA GLU A 159 12.75 10.86 -8.45
C GLU A 159 12.05 12.21 -8.52
N ASP A 160 12.32 13.01 -9.54
CA ASP A 160 11.67 14.31 -9.78
C ASP A 160 10.17 14.16 -10.12
N GLN A 161 9.73 12.95 -10.51
CA GLN A 161 8.32 12.63 -10.79
C GLN A 161 7.61 12.01 -9.58
N ALA A 162 8.24 12.03 -8.40
CA ALA A 162 7.72 11.34 -7.21
C ALA A 162 6.45 11.98 -6.62
N ASP A 163 6.16 13.24 -6.95
CA ASP A 163 4.99 13.95 -6.45
C ASP A 163 3.84 13.88 -7.46
N GLY A 164 2.63 14.13 -6.97
CA GLY A 164 1.42 14.06 -7.77
C GLY A 164 0.63 12.78 -7.53
N GLU A 165 -0.67 12.86 -7.70
CA GLU A 165 -1.59 11.76 -7.45
C GLU A 165 -2.49 11.51 -8.65
N ASP A 166 -2.89 10.25 -8.85
CA ASP A 166 -3.80 9.84 -9.91
C ASP A 166 -4.70 8.73 -9.36
N ASP A 167 -6.01 8.97 -9.32
CA ASP A 167 -7.00 7.97 -8.90
C ASP A 167 -7.89 7.53 -10.09
N SER A 168 -7.50 7.85 -11.32
CA SER A 168 -8.23 7.44 -12.51
C SER A 168 -8.07 5.94 -12.78
N ASP A 169 -8.95 5.41 -13.58
CA ASP A 169 -8.88 4.00 -14.00
C ASP A 169 -7.81 3.76 -15.06
#